data_fb7f26f4936f86135da9ae2e2783ba38
#
_entry.id   fb7f26f4936f86135da9ae2e2783ba38
#
_cell.length_a   1.000
_cell.length_b   1.000
_cell.length_c   1.000
_cell.angle_alpha   90.00
_cell.angle_beta   90.00
_cell.angle_gamma   90.00
#
_symmetry.space_group_name_H-M   'P 1'
#
loop_
_entity.id
_entity.type
_entity.pdbx_description
1 polymer ?
#
loop_
_entity_poly.entity_id
_entity_poly.type
_entity_poly.pdbx_seq_one_letter_code
_entity_poly.pdbx_strand_id
1 'polypeptide(L)'
;ACNRSARAILKQDQIPLGVHHTQVVPSPGIEKVLMEGREELGVLEHWGSVPIAANVVPMHVGSEIGGAVVTFQSVNRVQELESRIRRKIFLKGHASKYRFRDILGDSPSLKQAIRRAEKYSRVDANVLITGETGTGKELFAHSIHAESPRAEGPFVAVNCAALPEPLLESELFGYAEGAFTGAMRGGKVGLFELAHKGTIFLDEIGELPLSFQAKLLRVLQEREIMRVGDDRVIPVDVRVIAATNLNLQRLAEEGKFRRDLLFRLDVLRVDVPPLRERREDIPFLLRYYLDIFAQKFAKGRILLDPSIEEYLCRYSWPGNVRELVNLCERIVALYEGTPITRQEIEGLMEIKSYGCSDGEEEERTSPRTRKEGGISRLEEMETLGILEALRMARFNQSQAAKLLGISRTTLWRKLKGLER
;
A
#
# COMPACT_ATOMS: atom_id res chain seq x y z
N ALA A 1 48.04 -1.38 20.08
CA ALA A 1 47.12 -0.43 20.70
C ALA A 1 45.69 -0.78 20.42
N CYS A 2 44.77 -0.61 21.37
CA CYS A 2 43.35 -0.93 21.20
C CYS A 2 42.50 0.24 21.67
N ASN A 3 41.50 0.61 20.86
CA ASN A 3 40.62 1.72 21.18
C ASN A 3 39.49 1.30 22.16
N ARG A 4 38.75 2.29 22.71
CA ARG A 4 37.67 2.06 23.69
C ARG A 4 36.53 1.16 23.14
N SER A 5 36.16 1.32 21.86
CA SER A 5 35.12 0.53 21.24
C SER A 5 35.51 -0.95 21.07
N ALA A 6 36.75 -1.22 20.71
CA ALA A 6 37.30 -2.57 20.61
C ALA A 6 37.30 -3.28 21.98
N ARG A 7 37.69 -2.56 23.04
CA ARG A 7 37.66 -3.13 24.41
C ARG A 7 36.26 -3.50 24.85
N ALA A 8 35.27 -2.68 24.52
CA ALA A 8 33.87 -2.97 24.83
C ALA A 8 33.33 -4.22 24.11
N ILE A 9 33.71 -4.45 22.87
CA ILE A 9 33.32 -5.64 22.09
C ILE A 9 34.03 -6.88 22.62
N LEU A 10 35.32 -6.77 22.93
CA LEU A 10 36.15 -7.86 23.49
C LEU A 10 35.83 -8.16 24.97
N LYS A 11 35.02 -7.34 25.64
CA LYS A 11 34.71 -7.40 27.07
C LYS A 11 35.97 -7.42 27.97
N GLN A 12 36.98 -6.66 27.56
CA GLN A 12 38.27 -6.55 28.29
C GLN A 12 38.55 -5.08 28.58
N ASP A 13 38.61 -4.71 29.85
CA ASP A 13 38.88 -3.33 30.26
C ASP A 13 40.33 -2.92 30.00
N GLN A 14 41.26 -3.85 30.12
CA GLN A 14 42.68 -3.66 29.82
C GLN A 14 43.17 -4.78 28.90
N ILE A 15 43.86 -4.42 27.84
CA ILE A 15 44.52 -5.38 26.95
C ILE A 15 45.99 -5.33 27.28
N PRO A 16 46.60 -6.43 27.83
CA PRO A 16 47.97 -6.45 28.21
C PRO A 16 48.88 -6.31 26.94
N LEU A 17 49.93 -5.50 27.07
CA LEU A 17 50.96 -5.40 26.03
C LEU A 17 51.90 -6.61 26.13
N GLY A 18 52.40 -7.09 24.99
CA GLY A 18 53.36 -8.19 24.92
C GLY A 18 52.75 -9.60 24.96
N VAL A 19 51.43 -9.71 24.94
CA VAL A 19 50.76 -11.03 24.77
C VAL A 19 50.49 -11.31 23.30
N HIS A 20 50.45 -12.58 22.93
CA HIS A 20 50.16 -12.99 21.56
C HIS A 20 48.71 -12.63 21.19
N HIS A 21 48.51 -12.17 19.95
CA HIS A 21 47.19 -11.64 19.48
C HIS A 21 46.07 -12.66 19.64
N THR A 22 46.29 -13.95 19.53
CA THR A 22 45.28 -15.02 19.69
C THR A 22 44.64 -15.03 21.10
N GLN A 23 45.31 -14.51 22.13
CA GLN A 23 44.75 -14.37 23.47
C GLN A 23 43.86 -13.15 23.64
N VAL A 24 43.94 -12.19 22.70
CA VAL A 24 43.21 -10.95 22.72
C VAL A 24 42.13 -10.88 21.65
N VAL A 25 42.52 -11.23 20.42
CA VAL A 25 41.70 -11.19 19.21
C VAL A 25 41.78 -12.55 18.52
N PRO A 26 40.80 -13.43 18.68
CA PRO A 26 40.84 -14.77 18.13
C PRO A 26 40.47 -14.77 16.65
N SER A 27 41.26 -14.08 15.81
CA SER A 27 41.05 -14.02 14.37
C SER A 27 42.14 -14.79 13.63
N PRO A 28 41.81 -15.87 12.92
CA PRO A 28 42.71 -16.61 12.06
C PRO A 28 43.29 -15.75 10.91
N GLY A 29 42.53 -14.75 10.47
CA GLY A 29 42.93 -13.83 9.40
C GLY A 29 44.21 -13.04 9.72
N ILE A 30 44.50 -12.80 11.01
CA ILE A 30 45.72 -12.06 11.40
C ILE A 30 46.99 -12.82 10.99
N GLU A 31 47.07 -14.11 11.31
CA GLU A 31 48.26 -14.95 10.96
C GLU A 31 48.42 -15.01 9.45
N LYS A 32 47.35 -15.20 8.71
CA LYS A 32 47.36 -15.27 7.26
C LYS A 32 47.86 -13.97 6.62
N VAL A 33 47.34 -12.81 7.09
CA VAL A 33 47.79 -11.48 6.63
C VAL A 33 49.27 -11.23 6.95
N LEU A 34 49.76 -11.65 8.11
CA LEU A 34 51.15 -11.50 8.50
C LEU A 34 52.09 -12.42 7.65
N MET A 35 51.61 -13.60 7.21
CA MET A 35 52.41 -14.51 6.39
C MET A 35 52.36 -14.15 4.90
N GLU A 36 51.19 -13.83 4.37
CA GLU A 36 50.95 -13.62 2.97
C GLU A 36 51.13 -12.17 2.50
N GLY A 37 51.05 -11.21 3.42
CA GLY A 37 51.14 -9.78 3.12
C GLY A 37 49.94 -9.21 2.38
N ARG A 38 48.82 -9.94 2.29
CA ARG A 38 47.58 -9.51 1.62
C ARG A 38 46.53 -9.14 2.64
N GLU A 39 45.82 -8.08 2.38
CA GLU A 39 44.70 -7.64 3.23
C GLU A 39 43.51 -8.63 3.14
N GLU A 40 42.83 -8.84 4.23
CA GLU A 40 41.55 -9.54 4.31
C GLU A 40 40.45 -8.55 4.75
N LEU A 41 39.43 -8.33 3.89
CA LEU A 41 38.37 -7.36 4.12
C LEU A 41 37.02 -8.07 4.23
N GLY A 42 36.19 -7.63 5.18
CA GLY A 42 34.81 -8.08 5.33
C GLY A 42 34.66 -9.53 5.80
N VAL A 43 35.65 -10.10 6.47
CA VAL A 43 35.59 -11.48 6.94
C VAL A 43 34.63 -11.60 8.11
N LEU A 44 33.68 -12.53 8.00
CA LEU A 44 32.73 -12.83 9.07
C LEU A 44 33.31 -13.89 9.99
N GLU A 45 33.51 -13.52 11.23
CA GLU A 45 34.06 -14.39 12.27
C GLU A 45 33.14 -14.41 13.49
N HIS A 46 33.31 -15.43 14.35
CA HIS A 46 32.63 -15.49 15.63
C HIS A 46 33.64 -15.37 16.75
N TRP A 47 33.54 -14.28 17.54
CA TRP A 47 34.37 -14.11 18.73
C TRP A 47 33.54 -14.39 19.98
N GLY A 48 33.65 -15.63 20.47
CA GLY A 48 32.72 -16.18 21.46
C GLY A 48 31.31 -16.30 20.88
N SER A 49 30.31 -15.62 21.49
CA SER A 49 28.92 -15.59 21.03
C SER A 49 28.58 -14.41 20.10
N VAL A 50 29.56 -13.56 19.76
CA VAL A 50 29.33 -12.33 19.01
C VAL A 50 29.79 -12.50 17.57
N PRO A 51 28.88 -12.41 16.57
CA PRO A 51 29.28 -12.38 15.17
C PRO A 51 29.93 -11.02 14.85
N ILE A 52 31.11 -11.06 14.27
CA ILE A 52 31.96 -9.91 13.96
C ILE A 52 32.25 -9.87 12.47
N ALA A 53 32.19 -8.67 11.88
CA ALA A 53 32.78 -8.39 10.58
C ALA A 53 34.15 -7.71 10.83
N ALA A 54 35.21 -8.37 10.41
CA ALA A 54 36.58 -7.91 10.61
C ALA A 54 37.27 -7.59 9.29
N ASN A 55 38.11 -6.55 9.30
CA ASN A 55 39.10 -6.27 8.25
C ASN A 55 40.46 -6.36 8.88
N VAL A 56 41.35 -7.06 8.27
CA VAL A 56 42.77 -7.22 8.67
C VAL A 56 43.64 -6.68 7.55
N VAL A 57 44.44 -5.65 7.85
CA VAL A 57 45.30 -4.97 6.88
C VAL A 57 46.72 -5.03 7.37
N PRO A 58 47.71 -5.45 6.53
CA PRO A 58 49.10 -5.50 6.92
C PRO A 58 49.68 -4.08 7.11
N MET A 59 50.51 -3.89 8.09
CA MET A 59 51.24 -2.67 8.35
C MET A 59 52.72 -2.87 7.95
N HIS A 60 53.17 -2.10 6.98
CA HIS A 60 54.57 -2.16 6.50
C HIS A 60 55.47 -1.18 7.27
N VAL A 61 56.66 -1.68 7.60
CA VAL A 61 57.75 -0.84 8.14
C VAL A 61 58.93 -1.00 7.19
N GLY A 62 59.13 -0.01 6.31
CA GLY A 62 60.02 -0.15 5.17
C GLY A 62 59.50 -1.16 4.17
N SER A 63 60.27 -2.19 3.82
CA SER A 63 59.92 -3.28 2.91
C SER A 63 59.35 -4.53 3.62
N GLU A 64 59.31 -4.55 4.94
CA GLU A 64 58.89 -5.71 5.73
C GLU A 64 57.54 -5.48 6.39
N ILE A 65 56.81 -6.57 6.68
CA ILE A 65 55.56 -6.52 7.42
C ILE A 65 55.88 -6.40 8.92
N GLY A 66 55.65 -5.20 9.47
CA GLY A 66 55.85 -4.92 10.90
C GLY A 66 54.67 -5.24 11.80
N GLY A 67 53.53 -5.62 11.22
CA GLY A 67 52.33 -5.92 12.00
C GLY A 67 51.03 -5.93 11.18
N ALA A 68 49.89 -5.99 11.85
CA ALA A 68 48.58 -5.87 11.21
C ALA A 68 47.67 -4.92 11.99
N VAL A 69 46.82 -4.21 11.28
CA VAL A 69 45.74 -3.41 11.83
C VAL A 69 44.44 -4.20 11.65
N VAL A 70 43.73 -4.44 12.77
CA VAL A 70 42.44 -5.14 12.77
C VAL A 70 41.35 -4.12 13.10
N THR A 71 40.43 -3.92 12.18
CA THR A 71 39.21 -3.16 12.44
C THR A 71 38.01 -4.12 12.41
N PHE A 72 37.14 -3.99 13.38
CA PHE A 72 36.00 -4.92 13.49
C PHE A 72 34.77 -4.25 14.05
N GLN A 73 33.61 -4.78 13.66
CA GLN A 73 32.29 -4.32 14.10
C GLN A 73 31.39 -5.52 14.39
N SER A 74 30.53 -5.39 15.40
CA SER A 74 29.49 -6.39 15.62
C SER A 74 28.49 -6.36 14.47
N VAL A 75 28.18 -7.52 13.88
CA VAL A 75 27.21 -7.67 12.77
C VAL A 75 25.84 -7.16 13.20
N ASN A 76 25.43 -7.39 14.44
CA ASN A 76 24.17 -6.88 14.98
C ASN A 76 24.09 -5.35 14.93
N ARG A 77 25.20 -4.65 15.20
CA ARG A 77 25.24 -3.17 15.14
C ARG A 77 25.20 -2.65 13.71
N VAL A 78 25.79 -3.35 12.76
CA VAL A 78 25.70 -3.02 11.32
C VAL A 78 24.26 -3.21 10.84
N GLN A 79 23.62 -4.30 11.21
CA GLN A 79 22.22 -4.57 10.88
C GLN A 79 21.27 -3.54 11.52
N GLU A 80 21.51 -3.12 12.76
CA GLU A 80 20.75 -2.03 13.40
C GLU A 80 20.94 -0.69 12.69
N LEU A 81 22.16 -0.36 12.28
CA LEU A 81 22.44 0.87 11.52
C LEU A 81 21.82 0.85 10.13
N GLU A 82 21.94 -0.26 9.40
CA GLU A 82 21.23 -0.44 8.12
C GLU A 82 19.72 -0.32 8.28
N SER A 83 19.15 -0.97 9.29
CA SER A 83 17.73 -0.88 9.60
C SER A 83 17.31 0.56 9.92
N ARG A 84 18.13 1.30 10.67
CA ARG A 84 17.89 2.73 10.98
C ARG A 84 18.00 3.62 9.74
N ILE A 85 18.97 3.38 8.86
CA ILE A 85 19.14 4.14 7.61
C ILE A 85 18.00 3.83 6.65
N ARG A 86 17.67 2.56 6.43
CA ARG A 86 16.53 2.12 5.64
C ARG A 86 15.24 2.73 6.19
N ARG A 87 15.05 2.67 7.51
CA ARG A 87 13.92 3.28 8.22
C ARG A 87 13.81 4.79 7.97
N LYS A 88 14.92 5.54 8.03
CA LYS A 88 14.93 6.99 7.74
C LYS A 88 14.60 7.33 6.29
N ILE A 89 15.08 6.54 5.34
CA ILE A 89 14.79 6.72 3.90
C ILE A 89 13.32 6.36 3.62
N PHE A 90 12.81 5.30 4.24
CA PHE A 90 11.44 4.82 4.06
C PHE A 90 10.41 5.68 4.79
N LEU A 91 10.73 6.20 5.98
CA LEU A 91 9.83 7.08 6.76
C LEU A 91 9.45 8.37 6.01
N LYS A 92 10.23 8.83 5.03
CA LYS A 92 9.84 9.96 4.17
C LYS A 92 8.62 9.68 3.29
N GLY A 93 8.25 8.39 3.07
CA GLY A 93 7.10 7.99 2.26
C GLY A 93 6.03 7.19 3.01
N HIS A 94 6.29 6.72 4.24
CA HIS A 94 5.45 5.78 4.99
C HIS A 94 5.09 6.30 6.39
N ALA A 95 5.01 7.61 6.55
CA ALA A 95 4.45 8.21 7.75
C ALA A 95 2.93 8.26 7.67
N SER A 96 2.25 8.14 8.81
CA SER A 96 0.81 8.39 8.88
C SER A 96 0.50 9.82 8.46
N LYS A 97 -0.45 9.97 7.53
CA LYS A 97 -0.84 11.25 6.93
C LYS A 97 -2.03 11.89 7.64
N TYR A 98 -2.88 11.08 8.28
CA TYR A 98 -4.17 11.49 8.83
C TYR A 98 -4.28 11.13 10.30
N ARG A 99 -5.09 11.90 11.01
CA ARG A 99 -5.48 11.70 12.42
C ARG A 99 -6.99 11.69 12.56
N PHE A 100 -7.55 11.26 13.69
CA PHE A 100 -9.00 11.24 13.92
C PHE A 100 -9.68 12.58 13.70
N ARG A 101 -9.00 13.69 13.96
CA ARG A 101 -9.50 15.05 13.68
C ARG A 101 -9.73 15.35 12.20
N ASP A 102 -9.11 14.58 11.31
CA ASP A 102 -9.21 14.74 9.85
C ASP A 102 -10.41 13.95 9.30
N ILE A 103 -11.07 13.13 10.14
CA ILE A 103 -12.30 12.43 9.82
C ILE A 103 -13.46 13.39 10.04
N LEU A 104 -14.04 13.86 8.95
CA LEU A 104 -15.08 14.89 8.96
C LEU A 104 -16.47 14.29 9.18
N GLY A 105 -17.25 14.91 10.08
CA GLY A 105 -18.61 14.56 10.38
C GLY A 105 -18.90 14.59 11.88
N ASP A 106 -20.17 14.78 12.22
CA ASP A 106 -20.66 14.95 13.59
C ASP A 106 -21.75 13.95 13.99
N SER A 107 -22.17 13.09 13.03
CA SER A 107 -23.23 12.12 13.27
C SER A 107 -22.90 11.16 14.42
N PRO A 108 -23.91 10.70 15.18
CA PRO A 108 -23.72 9.78 16.30
C PRO A 108 -23.06 8.47 15.88
N SER A 109 -23.41 7.92 14.70
CA SER A 109 -22.85 6.68 14.17
C SER A 109 -21.36 6.82 13.87
N LEU A 110 -20.93 7.91 13.22
CA LEU A 110 -19.52 8.19 12.95
C LEU A 110 -18.73 8.42 14.25
N LYS A 111 -19.25 9.21 15.18
CA LYS A 111 -18.64 9.45 16.49
C LYS A 111 -18.45 8.15 17.29
N GLN A 112 -19.40 7.22 17.19
CA GLN A 112 -19.27 5.91 17.82
C GLN A 112 -18.14 5.10 17.20
N ALA A 113 -18.02 5.07 15.87
CA ALA A 113 -16.93 4.40 15.17
C ALA A 113 -15.57 5.01 15.55
N ILE A 114 -15.46 6.36 15.57
CA ILE A 114 -14.23 7.06 15.99
C ILE A 114 -13.86 6.69 17.43
N ARG A 115 -14.78 6.81 18.39
CA ARG A 115 -14.51 6.46 19.80
C ARG A 115 -14.06 5.00 19.97
N ARG A 116 -14.60 4.09 19.19
CA ARG A 116 -14.18 2.68 19.18
C ARG A 116 -12.76 2.57 18.64
N ALA A 117 -12.44 3.21 17.52
CA ALA A 117 -11.12 3.22 16.92
C ALA A 117 -10.06 3.86 17.84
N GLU A 118 -10.38 4.96 18.53
CA GLU A 118 -9.52 5.58 19.55
C GLU A 118 -9.19 4.65 20.71
N LYS A 119 -10.16 3.86 21.19
CA LYS A 119 -9.90 2.84 22.22
C LYS A 119 -8.97 1.75 21.69
N TYR A 120 -9.18 1.31 20.45
CA TYR A 120 -8.40 0.24 19.84
C TYR A 120 -7.00 0.70 19.41
N SER A 121 -6.79 2.00 19.15
CA SER A 121 -5.45 2.53 18.86
C SER A 121 -4.45 2.26 19.99
N ARG A 122 -4.90 2.34 21.24
CA ARG A 122 -4.07 2.19 22.45
C ARG A 122 -3.63 0.76 22.73
N VAL A 123 -4.25 -0.22 22.07
CA VAL A 123 -3.98 -1.65 22.27
C VAL A 123 -3.13 -2.16 21.10
N ASP A 124 -2.07 -2.94 21.40
CA ASP A 124 -1.23 -3.56 20.36
C ASP A 124 -1.84 -4.88 19.87
N ALA A 125 -3.03 -4.78 19.26
CA ALA A 125 -3.76 -5.91 18.69
C ALA A 125 -4.14 -5.61 17.24
N ASN A 126 -4.47 -6.67 16.48
CA ASN A 126 -4.96 -6.54 15.12
C ASN A 126 -6.31 -5.82 15.10
N VAL A 127 -6.53 -4.99 14.09
CA VAL A 127 -7.79 -4.26 13.89
C VAL A 127 -8.34 -4.57 12.50
N LEU A 128 -9.62 -4.96 12.46
CA LEU A 128 -10.37 -5.13 11.22
C LEU A 128 -11.32 -3.95 11.05
N ILE A 129 -11.18 -3.22 9.95
CA ILE A 129 -12.03 -2.09 9.58
C ILE A 129 -12.98 -2.56 8.47
N THR A 130 -14.29 -2.57 8.75
CA THR A 130 -15.31 -2.92 7.79
C THR A 130 -16.11 -1.70 7.37
N GLY A 131 -16.56 -1.68 6.14
CA GLY A 131 -17.37 -0.59 5.59
C GLY A 131 -17.30 -0.54 4.09
N GLU A 132 -18.32 0.06 3.48
CA GLU A 132 -18.44 0.17 2.04
C GLU A 132 -17.27 0.94 1.41
N THR A 133 -17.10 0.77 0.10
CA THR A 133 -16.11 1.53 -0.67
C THR A 133 -16.39 3.03 -0.56
N GLY A 134 -15.34 3.84 -0.35
CA GLY A 134 -15.47 5.30 -0.25
C GLY A 134 -15.96 5.85 1.11
N THR A 135 -16.10 5.02 2.15
CA THR A 135 -16.49 5.47 3.50
C THR A 135 -15.37 6.14 4.29
N GLY A 136 -14.09 5.95 3.88
CA GLY A 136 -12.92 6.51 4.54
C GLY A 136 -12.14 5.53 5.43
N LYS A 137 -12.21 4.22 5.20
CA LYS A 137 -11.47 3.18 5.96
C LYS A 137 -9.98 3.49 6.11
N GLU A 138 -9.34 4.03 5.08
CA GLU A 138 -7.93 4.42 5.10
C GLU A 138 -7.64 5.52 6.13
N LEU A 139 -8.54 6.51 6.29
CA LEU A 139 -8.41 7.56 7.31
C LEU A 139 -8.41 6.97 8.72
N PHE A 140 -9.27 5.98 8.97
CA PHE A 140 -9.29 5.26 10.25
C PHE A 140 -7.98 4.49 10.48
N ALA A 141 -7.47 3.78 9.47
CA ALA A 141 -6.23 3.02 9.59
C ALA A 141 -5.04 3.93 9.94
N HIS A 142 -4.89 5.04 9.24
CA HIS A 142 -3.88 6.06 9.54
C HIS A 142 -4.04 6.62 10.96
N SER A 143 -5.27 6.97 11.35
CA SER A 143 -5.55 7.54 12.67
C SER A 143 -5.26 6.57 13.81
N ILE A 144 -5.64 5.29 13.65
CA ILE A 144 -5.35 4.22 14.62
C ILE A 144 -3.84 4.06 14.80
N HIS A 145 -3.06 4.07 13.72
CA HIS A 145 -1.61 4.01 13.83
C HIS A 145 -1.03 5.26 14.51
N ALA A 146 -1.47 6.46 14.09
CA ALA A 146 -0.96 7.74 14.59
C ALA A 146 -1.14 7.94 16.10
N GLU A 147 -2.14 7.30 16.71
CA GLU A 147 -2.43 7.34 18.15
C GLU A 147 -2.06 6.04 18.88
N SER A 148 -1.31 5.15 18.21
CA SER A 148 -0.89 3.88 18.78
C SER A 148 0.48 3.97 19.47
N PRO A 149 0.84 2.98 20.32
CA PRO A 149 2.19 2.84 20.84
C PRO A 149 3.27 2.69 19.76
N ARG A 150 2.87 2.41 18.52
CA ARG A 150 3.75 2.26 17.35
C ARG A 150 3.77 3.49 16.43
N ALA A 151 3.24 4.64 16.87
CA ALA A 151 3.13 5.88 16.05
C ALA A 151 4.46 6.37 15.47
N GLU A 152 5.58 6.15 16.20
CA GLU A 152 6.93 6.48 15.75
C GLU A 152 7.51 5.43 14.77
N GLY A 153 6.82 4.31 14.57
CA GLY A 153 7.19 3.26 13.64
C GLY A 153 6.73 3.53 12.21
N PRO A 154 7.12 2.69 11.24
CA PRO A 154 6.62 2.79 9.88
C PRO A 154 5.13 2.44 9.79
N PHE A 155 4.40 3.17 8.92
CA PHE A 155 3.06 2.81 8.48
C PHE A 155 3.13 2.42 7.01
N VAL A 156 2.99 1.14 6.72
CA VAL A 156 3.09 0.59 5.37
C VAL A 156 1.70 0.22 4.88
N ALA A 157 1.19 0.93 3.89
CA ALA A 157 -0.13 0.68 3.31
C ALA A 157 -0.02 -0.11 2.00
N VAL A 158 -0.87 -1.12 1.84
CA VAL A 158 -0.96 -1.98 0.66
C VAL A 158 -2.41 -2.18 0.31
N ASN A 159 -2.76 -1.97 -0.95
CA ASN A 159 -4.05 -2.40 -1.48
C ASN A 159 -3.89 -3.78 -2.12
N CYS A 160 -4.57 -4.79 -1.56
CA CYS A 160 -4.44 -6.18 -1.98
C CYS A 160 -5.11 -6.47 -3.34
N ALA A 161 -6.06 -5.65 -3.77
CA ALA A 161 -6.72 -5.77 -5.06
C ALA A 161 -5.98 -5.08 -6.21
N ALA A 162 -5.01 -4.19 -5.89
CA ALA A 162 -4.35 -3.36 -6.90
C ALA A 162 -3.26 -4.09 -7.71
N LEU A 163 -2.77 -5.24 -7.24
CA LEU A 163 -1.64 -5.95 -7.82
C LEU A 163 -2.02 -7.37 -8.25
N PRO A 164 -1.55 -7.83 -9.42
CA PRO A 164 -1.63 -9.24 -9.80
C PRO A 164 -0.96 -10.14 -8.75
N GLU A 165 -1.48 -11.37 -8.59
CA GLU A 165 -1.06 -12.30 -7.56
C GLU A 165 0.47 -12.50 -7.44
N PRO A 166 1.26 -12.75 -8.51
CA PRO A 166 2.71 -12.92 -8.38
C PRO A 166 3.46 -11.67 -7.91
N LEU A 167 2.94 -10.49 -8.29
CA LEU A 167 3.53 -9.21 -7.86
C LEU A 167 3.20 -8.92 -6.40
N LEU A 168 1.96 -9.19 -5.97
CA LEU A 168 1.54 -8.99 -4.58
C LEU A 168 2.41 -9.82 -3.63
N GLU A 169 2.73 -11.08 -4.00
CA GLU A 169 3.61 -11.94 -3.22
C GLU A 169 5.00 -11.33 -3.05
N SER A 170 5.63 -10.99 -4.16
CA SER A 170 6.96 -10.41 -4.17
C SER A 170 7.03 -9.04 -3.46
N GLU A 171 5.94 -8.27 -3.46
CA GLU A 171 5.86 -7.02 -2.70
C GLU A 171 5.70 -7.29 -1.18
N LEU A 172 4.75 -8.12 -0.77
CA LEU A 172 4.47 -8.37 0.64
C LEU A 172 5.62 -9.07 1.37
N PHE A 173 6.14 -10.16 0.79
CA PHE A 173 7.11 -11.04 1.45
C PHE A 173 8.55 -10.81 0.97
N GLY A 174 8.75 -10.13 -0.17
CA GLY A 174 10.06 -10.00 -0.78
C GLY A 174 10.48 -11.27 -1.53
N TYR A 175 11.67 -11.24 -2.13
CA TYR A 175 12.24 -12.38 -2.82
C TYR A 175 13.77 -12.43 -2.68
N ALA A 176 14.32 -13.63 -2.74
CA ALA A 176 15.76 -13.86 -2.76
C ALA A 176 16.35 -13.64 -4.16
N GLU A 177 17.65 -13.46 -4.25
CA GLU A 177 18.35 -13.43 -5.52
C GLU A 177 18.13 -14.74 -6.27
N GLY A 178 17.75 -14.65 -7.55
CA GLY A 178 17.49 -15.82 -8.39
C GLY A 178 16.15 -16.53 -8.17
N ALA A 179 15.25 -15.98 -7.37
CA ALA A 179 13.94 -16.58 -7.09
C ALA A 179 13.08 -16.81 -8.35
N PHE A 180 13.28 -15.99 -9.38
CA PHE A 180 12.63 -16.12 -10.70
C PHE A 180 13.44 -15.39 -11.77
N THR A 181 13.10 -15.62 -13.05
CA THR A 181 13.73 -14.94 -14.18
C THR A 181 13.46 -13.44 -14.13
N GLY A 182 14.50 -12.63 -13.99
CA GLY A 182 14.40 -11.16 -13.83
C GLY A 182 14.47 -10.68 -12.38
N ALA A 183 14.67 -11.56 -11.40
CA ALA A 183 14.92 -11.15 -10.02
C ALA A 183 16.19 -10.26 -9.93
N MET A 184 16.10 -9.18 -9.16
CA MET A 184 17.23 -8.25 -8.97
C MET A 184 18.39 -8.94 -8.23
N ARG A 185 19.62 -8.57 -8.58
CA ARG A 185 20.81 -8.98 -7.80
C ARG A 185 20.66 -8.47 -6.37
N GLY A 186 20.83 -9.38 -5.38
CA GLY A 186 20.61 -9.10 -3.97
C GLY A 186 19.15 -9.22 -3.49
N GLY A 187 18.21 -9.62 -4.37
CA GLY A 187 16.81 -9.83 -4.01
C GLY A 187 16.04 -8.54 -3.71
N LYS A 188 14.88 -8.66 -3.06
CA LYS A 188 14.02 -7.54 -2.65
C LYS A 188 13.49 -7.76 -1.24
N VAL A 189 13.55 -6.72 -0.42
CA VAL A 189 12.95 -6.69 0.94
C VAL A 189 11.44 -6.54 0.81
N GLY A 190 10.69 -7.38 1.55
CA GLY A 190 9.23 -7.35 1.55
C GLY A 190 8.64 -6.26 2.43
N LEU A 191 7.37 -5.91 2.19
CA LEU A 191 6.66 -4.87 2.93
C LEU A 191 6.46 -5.24 4.41
N PHE A 192 6.33 -6.53 4.76
CA PHE A 192 6.31 -6.96 6.16
C PHE A 192 7.64 -6.69 6.87
N GLU A 193 8.77 -6.89 6.21
CA GLU A 193 10.07 -6.54 6.78
C GLU A 193 10.20 -5.02 6.98
N LEU A 194 9.69 -4.24 6.02
CA LEU A 194 9.70 -2.78 6.08
C LEU A 194 8.78 -2.23 7.18
N ALA A 195 7.67 -2.94 7.46
CA ALA A 195 6.75 -2.60 8.54
C ALA A 195 7.24 -3.01 9.94
N HIS A 196 8.42 -3.65 10.05
CA HIS A 196 8.96 -4.12 11.33
C HIS A 196 9.02 -3.00 12.38
N LYS A 197 8.53 -3.29 13.60
CA LYS A 197 8.34 -2.32 14.72
C LYS A 197 7.34 -1.20 14.41
N GLY A 198 6.51 -1.38 13.38
CA GLY A 198 5.46 -0.45 12.98
C GLY A 198 4.13 -1.14 12.73
N THR A 199 3.43 -0.65 11.72
CA THR A 199 2.10 -1.14 11.34
C THR A 199 2.04 -1.38 9.83
N ILE A 200 1.47 -2.51 9.42
CA ILE A 200 1.06 -2.74 8.03
C ILE A 200 -0.45 -2.58 7.92
N PHE A 201 -0.88 -1.81 6.94
CA PHE A 201 -2.29 -1.65 6.57
C PHE A 201 -2.58 -2.41 5.29
N LEU A 202 -3.46 -3.41 5.38
CA LEU A 202 -3.89 -4.25 4.26
C LEU A 202 -5.30 -3.84 3.86
N ASP A 203 -5.42 -3.04 2.81
CA ASP A 203 -6.72 -2.65 2.26
C ASP A 203 -7.26 -3.72 1.32
N GLU A 204 -8.57 -3.88 1.26
CA GLU A 204 -9.30 -4.88 0.48
C GLU A 204 -8.80 -6.32 0.78
N ILE A 205 -8.67 -6.67 2.08
CA ILE A 205 -8.15 -7.96 2.53
C ILE A 205 -8.98 -9.15 2.04
N GLY A 206 -10.27 -8.93 1.74
CA GLY A 206 -11.18 -9.95 1.22
C GLY A 206 -10.84 -10.43 -0.18
N GLU A 207 -10.05 -9.67 -0.93
CA GLU A 207 -9.61 -9.99 -2.29
C GLU A 207 -8.33 -10.85 -2.32
N LEU A 208 -7.75 -11.17 -1.15
CA LEU A 208 -6.52 -11.99 -1.08
C LEU A 208 -6.78 -13.42 -1.53
N PRO A 209 -5.98 -13.97 -2.48
CA PRO A 209 -6.01 -15.38 -2.83
C PRO A 209 -5.74 -16.30 -1.64
N LEU A 210 -6.30 -17.51 -1.64
CA LEU A 210 -6.17 -18.48 -0.54
C LEU A 210 -4.72 -18.86 -0.21
N SER A 211 -3.84 -18.88 -1.22
CA SER A 211 -2.40 -19.10 -1.08
C SER A 211 -1.74 -18.07 -0.16
N PHE A 212 -2.14 -16.80 -0.30
CA PHE A 212 -1.63 -15.68 0.53
C PHE A 212 -2.22 -15.67 1.92
N GLN A 213 -3.48 -16.04 2.04
CA GLN A 213 -4.15 -16.11 3.33
C GLN A 213 -3.41 -17.09 4.27
N ALA A 214 -2.88 -18.19 3.74
CA ALA A 214 -2.07 -19.14 4.52
C ALA A 214 -0.74 -18.52 5.00
N LYS A 215 -0.07 -17.73 4.15
CA LYS A 215 1.18 -17.02 4.51
C LYS A 215 0.92 -15.91 5.51
N LEU A 216 -0.13 -15.13 5.31
CA LEU A 216 -0.53 -14.09 6.27
C LEU A 216 -0.87 -14.68 7.64
N LEU A 217 -1.53 -15.83 7.69
CA LEU A 217 -1.82 -16.52 8.94
C LEU A 217 -0.53 -16.84 9.72
N ARG A 218 0.54 -17.31 9.04
CA ARG A 218 1.83 -17.54 9.69
C ARG A 218 2.41 -16.25 10.27
N VAL A 219 2.36 -15.16 9.53
CA VAL A 219 2.82 -13.85 10.05
C VAL A 219 2.07 -13.45 11.32
N LEU A 220 0.74 -13.66 11.36
CA LEU A 220 -0.08 -13.31 12.51
C LEU A 220 0.10 -14.24 13.72
N GLN A 221 0.51 -15.49 13.50
CA GLN A 221 0.66 -16.50 14.55
C GLN A 221 2.10 -16.59 15.05
N GLU A 222 3.05 -16.71 14.12
CA GLU A 222 4.44 -17.02 14.41
C GLU A 222 5.32 -15.77 14.40
N ARG A 223 4.81 -14.65 13.87
CA ARG A 223 5.58 -13.40 13.69
C ARG A 223 6.83 -13.59 12.84
N GLU A 224 6.71 -14.40 11.81
CA GLU A 224 7.80 -14.78 10.92
C GLU A 224 7.35 -14.72 9.47
N ILE A 225 8.30 -14.40 8.59
CA ILE A 225 8.11 -14.46 7.13
C ILE A 225 9.24 -15.25 6.48
N MET A 226 8.99 -15.71 5.26
CA MET A 226 10.01 -16.24 4.34
C MET A 226 9.91 -15.48 3.02
N ARG A 227 11.04 -15.15 2.43
CA ARG A 227 11.08 -14.55 1.09
C ARG A 227 10.78 -15.59 0.02
N VAL A 228 10.24 -15.15 -1.09
CA VAL A 228 10.03 -16.04 -2.24
C VAL A 228 11.39 -16.56 -2.74
N GLY A 229 11.49 -17.89 -2.90
CA GLY A 229 12.74 -18.55 -3.32
C GLY A 229 13.81 -18.66 -2.23
N ASP A 230 13.48 -18.45 -0.96
CA ASP A 230 14.37 -18.60 0.19
C ASP A 230 13.69 -19.52 1.23
N ASP A 231 14.49 -20.28 1.97
CA ASP A 231 14.06 -21.11 3.10
C ASP A 231 14.34 -20.44 4.46
N ARG A 232 15.00 -19.28 4.44
CA ARG A 232 15.36 -18.53 5.63
C ARG A 232 14.16 -17.85 6.27
N VAL A 233 13.92 -18.18 7.53
CA VAL A 233 12.90 -17.55 8.36
C VAL A 233 13.41 -16.20 8.90
N ILE A 234 12.59 -15.16 8.73
CA ILE A 234 12.89 -13.80 9.16
C ILE A 234 11.84 -13.37 10.20
N PRO A 235 12.23 -13.11 11.47
CA PRO A 235 11.29 -12.66 12.48
C PRO A 235 10.84 -11.22 12.21
N VAL A 236 9.52 -10.98 12.31
CA VAL A 236 8.89 -9.66 12.11
C VAL A 236 7.95 -9.33 13.27
N ASP A 237 8.08 -8.14 13.81
CA ASP A 237 7.17 -7.62 14.83
C ASP A 237 6.36 -6.49 14.22
N VAL A 238 5.17 -6.82 13.70
CA VAL A 238 4.32 -5.90 12.93
C VAL A 238 2.90 -5.95 13.48
N ARG A 239 2.30 -4.78 13.73
CA ARG A 239 0.87 -4.67 13.98
C ARG A 239 0.12 -4.68 12.65
N VAL A 240 -0.96 -5.46 12.55
CA VAL A 240 -1.78 -5.54 11.33
C VAL A 240 -3.09 -4.77 11.53
N ILE A 241 -3.37 -3.86 10.60
CA ILE A 241 -4.68 -3.24 10.41
C ILE A 241 -5.17 -3.71 9.04
N ALA A 242 -6.33 -4.37 9.00
CA ALA A 242 -6.93 -4.85 7.77
C ALA A 242 -8.21 -4.08 7.47
N ALA A 243 -8.51 -3.83 6.20
CA ALA A 243 -9.78 -3.22 5.80
C ALA A 243 -10.45 -4.02 4.68
N THR A 244 -11.78 -4.02 4.65
CA THR A 244 -12.57 -4.66 3.61
C THR A 244 -13.95 -4.02 3.47
N ASN A 245 -14.52 -4.09 2.27
CA ASN A 245 -15.92 -3.82 1.97
C ASN A 245 -16.75 -5.10 1.87
N LEU A 246 -16.09 -6.28 1.86
CA LEU A 246 -16.73 -7.57 1.69
C LEU A 246 -17.10 -8.19 3.05
N ASN A 247 -18.13 -9.03 3.04
CA ASN A 247 -18.49 -9.85 4.19
C ASN A 247 -17.57 -11.07 4.28
N LEU A 248 -16.51 -10.97 5.12
CA LEU A 248 -15.54 -12.05 5.29
C LEU A 248 -16.15 -13.35 5.85
N GLN A 249 -17.23 -13.28 6.65
CA GLN A 249 -17.91 -14.47 7.16
C GLN A 249 -18.55 -15.24 6.02
N ARG A 250 -19.27 -14.55 5.12
CA ARG A 250 -19.83 -15.15 3.92
C ARG A 250 -18.76 -15.75 3.02
N LEU A 251 -17.66 -15.02 2.78
CA LEU A 251 -16.53 -15.57 2.01
C LEU A 251 -15.91 -16.81 2.67
N ALA A 252 -15.89 -16.87 3.99
CA ALA A 252 -15.41 -18.04 4.71
C ALA A 252 -16.37 -19.24 4.61
N GLU A 253 -17.68 -19.00 4.54
CA GLU A 253 -18.70 -20.02 4.28
C GLU A 253 -18.60 -20.54 2.85
N GLU A 254 -18.34 -19.66 1.88
CA GLU A 254 -18.13 -20.00 0.47
C GLU A 254 -16.75 -20.65 0.20
N GLY A 255 -15.88 -20.78 1.20
CA GLY A 255 -14.53 -21.35 1.06
C GLY A 255 -13.53 -20.43 0.35
N LYS A 256 -13.87 -19.15 0.10
CA LYS A 256 -13.00 -18.12 -0.52
C LYS A 256 -12.11 -17.42 0.50
N PHE A 257 -12.43 -17.51 1.78
CA PHE A 257 -11.64 -16.97 2.87
C PHE A 257 -11.45 -18.02 3.97
N ARG A 258 -10.25 -18.07 4.57
CA ARG A 258 -9.94 -19.05 5.62
C ARG A 258 -10.55 -18.61 6.96
N ARG A 259 -11.25 -19.50 7.62
CA ARG A 259 -11.87 -19.23 8.95
C ARG A 259 -10.81 -18.94 10.03
N ASP A 260 -9.68 -19.67 9.99
CA ASP A 260 -8.58 -19.47 10.94
C ASP A 260 -7.96 -18.08 10.83
N LEU A 261 -7.78 -17.57 9.59
CA LEU A 261 -7.30 -16.21 9.34
C LEU A 261 -8.34 -15.18 9.81
N LEU A 262 -9.62 -15.39 9.53
CA LEU A 262 -10.70 -14.50 9.96
C LEU A 262 -10.64 -14.27 11.49
N PHE A 263 -10.56 -15.35 12.29
CA PHE A 263 -10.49 -15.27 13.75
C PHE A 263 -9.24 -14.54 14.25
N ARG A 264 -8.14 -14.55 13.50
CA ARG A 264 -6.90 -13.83 13.85
C ARG A 264 -6.91 -12.36 13.44
N LEU A 265 -7.68 -11.99 12.41
CA LEU A 265 -7.85 -10.60 11.98
C LEU A 265 -8.95 -9.89 12.77
N ASP A 266 -10.07 -10.57 13.04
CA ASP A 266 -11.25 -9.98 13.68
C ASP A 266 -11.18 -10.01 15.21
N VAL A 267 -10.08 -9.50 15.75
CA VAL A 267 -9.89 -9.34 17.21
C VAL A 267 -10.56 -8.05 17.68
N LEU A 268 -10.32 -6.95 16.98
CA LEU A 268 -10.94 -5.66 17.25
C LEU A 268 -11.58 -5.15 15.96
N ARG A 269 -12.90 -4.99 15.96
CA ARG A 269 -13.65 -4.56 14.77
C ARG A 269 -14.13 -3.12 14.87
N VAL A 270 -13.89 -2.37 13.79
CA VAL A 270 -14.43 -1.03 13.59
C VAL A 270 -15.30 -1.02 12.33
N ASP A 271 -16.60 -0.84 12.51
CA ASP A 271 -17.55 -0.70 11.40
C ASP A 271 -17.70 0.76 11.07
N VAL A 272 -17.31 1.14 9.85
CA VAL A 272 -17.41 2.53 9.37
C VAL A 272 -18.76 2.69 8.67
N PRO A 273 -19.65 3.58 9.18
CA PRO A 273 -20.99 3.71 8.65
C PRO A 273 -20.98 4.27 7.22
N PRO A 274 -21.84 3.77 6.32
CA PRO A 274 -22.03 4.35 4.99
C PRO A 274 -22.70 5.72 5.10
N LEU A 275 -22.52 6.56 4.07
CA LEU A 275 -22.98 7.96 4.10
C LEU A 275 -24.50 8.09 4.27
N ARG A 276 -25.29 7.15 3.75
CA ARG A 276 -26.75 7.08 3.93
C ARG A 276 -27.21 6.87 5.40
N GLU A 277 -26.34 6.35 6.26
CA GLU A 277 -26.59 6.17 7.71
C GLU A 277 -26.09 7.35 8.56
N ARG A 278 -25.46 8.36 7.90
CA ARG A 278 -24.99 9.61 8.51
C ARG A 278 -25.38 10.82 7.67
N ARG A 279 -26.65 10.87 7.28
CA ARG A 279 -27.20 11.92 6.40
C ARG A 279 -26.99 13.32 6.93
N GLU A 280 -26.93 13.47 8.25
CA GLU A 280 -26.66 14.72 8.96
C GLU A 280 -25.29 15.33 8.59
N ASP A 281 -24.32 14.49 8.19
CA ASP A 281 -23.00 14.94 7.79
C ASP A 281 -22.97 15.47 6.35
N ILE A 282 -23.96 15.14 5.50
CA ILE A 282 -23.95 15.47 4.07
C ILE A 282 -23.87 16.97 3.81
N PRO A 283 -24.71 17.83 4.44
CA PRO A 283 -24.66 19.27 4.20
C PRO A 283 -23.32 19.90 4.59
N PHE A 284 -22.75 19.43 5.69
CA PHE A 284 -21.44 19.88 6.14
C PHE A 284 -20.33 19.47 5.18
N LEU A 285 -20.28 18.20 4.78
CA LEU A 285 -19.30 17.67 3.84
C LEU A 285 -19.41 18.35 2.47
N LEU A 286 -20.64 18.57 1.98
CA LEU A 286 -20.91 19.27 0.73
C LEU A 286 -20.28 20.66 0.74
N ARG A 287 -20.60 21.49 1.74
CA ARG A 287 -20.06 22.84 1.86
C ARG A 287 -18.53 22.83 1.99
N TYR A 288 -17.99 21.96 2.82
CA TYR A 288 -16.55 21.85 3.04
C TYR A 288 -15.79 21.53 1.75
N TYR A 289 -16.25 20.55 0.98
CA TYR A 289 -15.56 20.19 -0.28
C TYR A 289 -15.79 21.19 -1.40
N LEU A 290 -16.97 21.81 -1.48
CA LEU A 290 -17.19 22.90 -2.42
C LEU A 290 -16.24 24.09 -2.17
N ASP A 291 -16.01 24.46 -0.91
CA ASP A 291 -15.09 25.54 -0.56
C ASP A 291 -13.63 25.15 -0.91
N ILE A 292 -13.19 23.92 -0.63
CA ILE A 292 -11.87 23.43 -1.01
C ILE A 292 -11.66 23.50 -2.52
N PHE A 293 -12.61 23.00 -3.30
CA PHE A 293 -12.48 22.98 -4.76
C PHE A 293 -12.63 24.38 -5.36
N ALA A 294 -13.47 25.24 -4.78
CA ALA A 294 -13.57 26.64 -5.19
C ALA A 294 -12.21 27.35 -5.04
N GLN A 295 -11.52 27.16 -3.93
CA GLN A 295 -10.15 27.69 -3.75
C GLN A 295 -9.16 27.07 -4.74
N LYS A 296 -9.20 25.73 -4.91
CA LYS A 296 -8.31 25.00 -5.84
C LYS A 296 -8.44 25.48 -7.28
N PHE A 297 -9.65 25.76 -7.74
CA PHE A 297 -9.94 26.20 -9.13
C PHE A 297 -10.04 27.72 -9.27
N ALA A 298 -9.69 28.49 -8.23
CA ALA A 298 -9.81 29.95 -8.21
C ALA A 298 -11.21 30.47 -8.61
N LYS A 299 -12.26 29.72 -8.21
CA LYS A 299 -13.67 30.10 -8.40
C LYS A 299 -14.16 30.88 -7.19
N GLY A 300 -15.18 31.72 -7.38
CA GLY A 300 -15.88 32.38 -6.29
C GLY A 300 -16.74 31.41 -5.46
N ARG A 301 -17.55 31.97 -4.56
CA ARG A 301 -18.49 31.19 -3.77
C ARG A 301 -19.48 30.46 -4.68
N ILE A 302 -19.62 29.16 -4.48
CA ILE A 302 -20.56 28.34 -5.24
C ILE A 302 -21.99 28.57 -4.68
N LEU A 303 -22.91 28.94 -5.55
CA LEU A 303 -24.30 29.12 -5.19
C LEU A 303 -25.09 27.88 -5.59
N LEU A 304 -25.75 27.26 -4.62
CA LEU A 304 -26.63 26.11 -4.81
C LEU A 304 -28.06 26.51 -4.57
N ASP A 305 -29.02 25.96 -5.33
CA ASP A 305 -30.42 26.03 -5.01
C ASP A 305 -30.70 25.33 -3.65
N PRO A 306 -31.50 25.92 -2.74
CA PRO A 306 -31.80 25.33 -1.43
C PRO A 306 -32.34 23.88 -1.48
N SER A 307 -33.08 23.54 -2.55
CA SER A 307 -33.64 22.19 -2.75
C SER A 307 -32.58 21.09 -2.94
N ILE A 308 -31.35 21.47 -3.31
CA ILE A 308 -30.26 20.52 -3.59
C ILE A 308 -29.82 19.81 -2.32
N GLU A 309 -29.67 20.53 -1.20
CA GLU A 309 -29.25 19.90 0.06
C GLU A 309 -30.25 18.82 0.49
N GLU A 310 -31.54 19.07 0.38
CA GLU A 310 -32.61 18.11 0.71
C GLU A 310 -32.55 16.88 -0.24
N TYR A 311 -32.38 17.13 -1.52
CA TYR A 311 -32.23 16.06 -2.52
C TYR A 311 -31.04 15.17 -2.22
N LEU A 312 -29.86 15.75 -1.99
CA LEU A 312 -28.61 15.02 -1.69
C LEU A 312 -28.68 14.24 -0.38
N CYS A 313 -29.40 14.76 0.65
CA CYS A 313 -29.64 14.03 1.89
C CYS A 313 -30.50 12.77 1.71
N ARG A 314 -31.35 12.71 0.67
CA ARG A 314 -32.21 11.55 0.38
C ARG A 314 -31.52 10.53 -0.54
N TYR A 315 -30.48 10.93 -1.23
CA TYR A 315 -29.76 10.05 -2.14
C TYR A 315 -29.01 8.93 -1.40
N SER A 316 -28.87 7.77 -2.01
CA SER A 316 -28.32 6.55 -1.40
C SER A 316 -26.81 6.53 -1.25
N TRP A 317 -26.09 7.33 -2.05
CA TRP A 317 -24.63 7.44 -2.05
C TRP A 317 -23.90 6.10 -2.17
N PRO A 318 -24.06 5.32 -3.24
CA PRO A 318 -23.39 4.02 -3.39
C PRO A 318 -21.87 4.13 -3.34
N GLY A 319 -21.27 5.24 -3.77
CA GLY A 319 -19.84 5.52 -3.65
C GLY A 319 -19.45 6.32 -2.41
N ASN A 320 -20.38 6.52 -1.47
CA ASN A 320 -20.17 7.17 -0.19
C ASN A 320 -19.49 8.56 -0.28
N VAL A 321 -18.56 8.89 0.61
CA VAL A 321 -17.85 10.18 0.62
C VAL A 321 -17.03 10.40 -0.63
N ARG A 322 -16.45 9.32 -1.21
CA ARG A 322 -15.71 9.45 -2.48
C ARG A 322 -16.58 9.96 -3.61
N GLU A 323 -17.83 9.52 -3.65
CA GLU A 323 -18.81 9.99 -4.63
C GLU A 323 -19.19 11.45 -4.41
N LEU A 324 -19.46 11.83 -3.15
CA LEU A 324 -19.75 13.22 -2.78
C LEU A 324 -18.60 14.16 -3.16
N VAL A 325 -17.36 13.78 -2.85
CA VAL A 325 -16.16 14.55 -3.21
C VAL A 325 -16.05 14.75 -4.72
N ASN A 326 -16.24 13.67 -5.49
CA ASN A 326 -16.20 13.72 -6.94
C ASN A 326 -17.34 14.59 -7.52
N LEU A 327 -18.51 14.56 -6.90
CA LEU A 327 -19.63 15.44 -7.28
C LEU A 327 -19.24 16.90 -7.03
N CYS A 328 -18.74 17.24 -5.84
CA CYS A 328 -18.29 18.59 -5.51
C CYS A 328 -17.21 19.10 -6.49
N GLU A 329 -16.24 18.27 -6.85
CA GLU A 329 -15.19 18.65 -7.82
C GLU A 329 -15.80 18.95 -9.21
N ARG A 330 -16.76 18.14 -9.68
CA ARG A 330 -17.48 18.38 -10.95
C ARG A 330 -18.32 19.65 -10.91
N ILE A 331 -19.06 19.86 -9.82
CA ILE A 331 -19.86 21.06 -9.61
C ILE A 331 -18.98 22.32 -9.77
N VAL A 332 -17.86 22.36 -9.06
CA VAL A 332 -16.98 23.54 -9.08
C VAL A 332 -16.29 23.71 -10.42
N ALA A 333 -15.84 22.61 -11.04
CA ALA A 333 -15.18 22.65 -12.35
C ALA A 333 -16.09 23.28 -13.42
N LEU A 334 -17.38 22.93 -13.42
CA LEU A 334 -18.37 23.39 -14.40
C LEU A 334 -19.10 24.69 -14.00
N TYR A 335 -18.83 25.23 -12.80
CA TYR A 335 -19.50 26.43 -12.29
C TYR A 335 -19.18 27.68 -13.12
N GLU A 336 -20.23 28.34 -13.66
CA GLU A 336 -20.16 29.55 -14.49
C GLU A 336 -20.64 30.83 -13.79
N GLY A 337 -20.91 30.79 -12.48
CA GLY A 337 -21.33 31.96 -11.69
C GLY A 337 -22.82 32.05 -11.47
N THR A 338 -23.63 31.20 -12.07
CA THR A 338 -25.08 31.10 -11.86
C THR A 338 -25.43 30.07 -10.77
N PRO A 339 -26.49 30.25 -9.97
CA PRO A 339 -26.90 29.21 -9.01
C PRO A 339 -27.16 27.89 -9.71
N ILE A 340 -26.56 26.83 -9.19
CA ILE A 340 -26.72 25.47 -9.73
C ILE A 340 -28.10 24.95 -9.37
N THR A 341 -28.80 24.43 -10.37
CA THR A 341 -30.15 23.88 -10.25
C THR A 341 -30.08 22.37 -9.89
N ARG A 342 -31.21 21.86 -9.37
CA ARG A 342 -31.37 20.43 -9.10
C ARG A 342 -31.21 19.58 -10.36
N GLN A 343 -31.74 20.02 -11.51
CA GLN A 343 -31.63 19.29 -12.76
C GLN A 343 -30.17 19.12 -13.22
N GLU A 344 -29.33 20.15 -13.04
CA GLU A 344 -27.90 20.06 -13.34
C GLU A 344 -27.20 19.04 -12.43
N ILE A 345 -27.56 19.00 -11.14
CA ILE A 345 -27.02 17.98 -10.20
C ILE A 345 -27.44 16.58 -10.62
N GLU A 346 -28.71 16.37 -10.94
CA GLU A 346 -29.21 15.07 -11.43
C GLU A 346 -28.45 14.62 -12.68
N GLY A 347 -28.25 15.51 -13.67
CA GLY A 347 -27.44 15.23 -14.85
C GLY A 347 -25.99 14.90 -14.53
N LEU A 348 -25.36 15.58 -13.54
CA LEU A 348 -24.00 15.26 -13.10
C LEU A 348 -23.89 13.91 -12.38
N MET A 349 -24.98 13.44 -11.77
CA MET A 349 -25.03 12.15 -11.08
C MET A 349 -25.32 10.99 -12.04
N GLU A 350 -26.17 11.20 -13.06
CA GLU A 350 -26.53 10.18 -14.07
C GLU A 350 -25.34 9.78 -14.97
N ILE A 351 -24.39 10.66 -15.22
CA ILE A 351 -23.19 10.36 -16.01
C ILE A 351 -22.41 9.14 -15.43
N LYS A 352 -22.61 8.77 -14.18
CA LYS A 352 -22.00 7.58 -13.55
C LYS A 352 -22.67 6.26 -13.91
N SER A 353 -23.94 6.24 -14.25
CA SER A 353 -24.65 4.98 -14.55
C SER A 353 -24.19 4.30 -15.86
N TYR A 354 -23.43 5.00 -16.69
CA TYR A 354 -22.83 4.45 -17.92
C TYR A 354 -21.46 3.80 -17.76
N GLY A 355 -20.83 3.86 -16.58
CA GLY A 355 -19.43 3.43 -16.36
C GLY A 355 -19.19 2.23 -15.43
N CYS A 356 -20.18 1.76 -14.68
CA CYS A 356 -20.04 0.64 -13.75
C CYS A 356 -21.32 -0.21 -13.73
N SER A 357 -21.42 -1.13 -14.66
CA SER A 357 -22.33 -2.28 -14.53
C SER A 357 -21.52 -3.45 -13.98
N ASP A 358 -21.31 -3.45 -12.66
CA ASP A 358 -20.97 -4.68 -11.94
C ASP A 358 -22.24 -5.53 -11.85
N GLY A 359 -22.09 -6.78 -12.27
CA GLY A 359 -23.20 -7.70 -12.44
C GLY A 359 -23.92 -8.03 -11.13
N GLU A 360 -25.18 -7.67 -11.07
CA GLU A 360 -26.18 -8.35 -10.25
C GLU A 360 -27.18 -8.98 -11.22
N GLU A 361 -27.03 -10.30 -11.38
CA GLU A 361 -28.03 -11.14 -12.02
C GLU A 361 -29.29 -11.19 -11.14
N GLU A 362 -30.28 -10.34 -11.42
CA GLU A 362 -31.65 -10.61 -11.03
C GLU A 362 -32.30 -11.58 -12.04
N GLU A 363 -32.50 -12.81 -11.60
CA GLU A 363 -33.42 -13.75 -12.25
C GLU A 363 -34.81 -13.11 -12.42
N ARG A 364 -35.15 -12.76 -13.63
CA ARG A 364 -36.56 -12.57 -14.05
C ARG A 364 -36.88 -13.40 -15.25
N THR A 365 -37.71 -14.37 -14.98
CA THR A 365 -38.45 -15.23 -15.92
C THR A 365 -39.09 -14.45 -17.08
N SER A 366 -38.98 -15.10 -18.25
CA SER A 366 -39.45 -14.68 -19.59
C SER A 366 -40.95 -14.31 -19.72
N PRO A 367 -41.38 -13.69 -20.85
CA PRO A 367 -41.44 -14.41 -22.11
C PRO A 367 -40.99 -13.62 -23.37
N ARG A 368 -40.64 -14.43 -24.36
CA ARG A 368 -40.20 -14.10 -25.72
C ARG A 368 -41.16 -13.15 -26.47
N THR A 369 -40.59 -12.08 -27.03
CA THR A 369 -41.08 -11.55 -28.33
C THR A 369 -39.90 -11.07 -29.19
N ARG A 370 -39.78 -11.63 -30.36
CA ARG A 370 -38.88 -11.22 -31.45
C ARG A 370 -39.23 -9.78 -31.87
N LYS A 371 -38.23 -8.91 -32.02
CA LYS A 371 -38.21 -7.84 -33.05
C LYS A 371 -36.76 -7.60 -33.51
N GLU A 372 -36.69 -7.43 -34.82
CA GLU A 372 -35.51 -7.28 -35.67
C GLU A 372 -34.80 -5.95 -35.47
N GLY A 373 -33.48 -5.93 -35.75
CA GLY A 373 -32.75 -4.76 -36.23
C GLY A 373 -32.22 -3.82 -35.17
N GLY A 374 -31.21 -4.20 -34.42
CA GLY A 374 -30.39 -3.30 -33.61
C GLY A 374 -28.91 -3.63 -33.83
N ILE A 375 -28.14 -2.65 -34.29
CA ILE A 375 -26.69 -2.66 -34.32
C ILE A 375 -26.19 -3.05 -32.92
N SER A 376 -25.31 -4.02 -32.83
CA SER A 376 -24.81 -4.53 -31.57
C SER A 376 -24.11 -3.39 -30.80
N ARG A 377 -24.34 -3.30 -29.47
CA ARG A 377 -23.76 -2.28 -28.59
C ARG A 377 -22.22 -2.21 -28.66
N LEU A 378 -21.59 -3.30 -29.09
CA LEU A 378 -20.16 -3.40 -29.35
C LEU A 378 -19.77 -2.61 -30.62
N GLU A 379 -20.61 -2.63 -31.67
CA GLU A 379 -20.37 -1.89 -32.92
C GLU A 379 -20.55 -0.37 -32.71
N GLU A 380 -21.46 0.05 -31.82
CA GLU A 380 -21.63 1.46 -31.46
C GLU A 380 -20.41 1.98 -30.67
N MET A 381 -19.90 1.22 -29.69
CA MET A 381 -18.69 1.59 -28.92
C MET A 381 -17.45 1.61 -29.83
N GLU A 382 -17.34 0.69 -30.76
CA GLU A 382 -16.24 0.64 -31.73
C GLU A 382 -16.28 1.84 -32.68
N THR A 383 -17.46 2.22 -33.12
CA THR A 383 -17.72 3.40 -33.98
C THR A 383 -17.34 4.70 -33.28
N LEU A 384 -17.75 4.86 -31.99
CA LEU A 384 -17.39 6.03 -31.19
C LEU A 384 -15.88 6.12 -30.97
N GLY A 385 -15.21 5.02 -30.65
CA GLY A 385 -13.76 4.97 -30.48
C GLY A 385 -12.98 5.35 -31.76
N ILE A 386 -13.46 4.92 -32.92
CA ILE A 386 -12.86 5.27 -34.22
C ILE A 386 -13.02 6.77 -34.51
N LEU A 387 -14.20 7.35 -34.25
CA LEU A 387 -14.48 8.77 -34.47
C LEU A 387 -13.64 9.66 -33.54
N GLU A 388 -13.48 9.25 -32.30
CA GLU A 388 -12.68 9.97 -31.30
C GLU A 388 -11.18 9.95 -31.64
N ALA A 389 -10.65 8.80 -32.04
CA ALA A 389 -9.27 8.69 -32.52
C ALA A 389 -8.99 9.51 -33.80
N LEU A 390 -9.94 9.58 -34.70
CA LEU A 390 -9.84 10.44 -35.90
C LEU A 390 -9.85 11.93 -35.51
N ARG A 391 -10.69 12.32 -34.55
CA ARG A 391 -10.74 13.71 -34.06
C ARG A 391 -9.44 14.11 -33.40
N MET A 392 -8.88 13.25 -32.51
CA MET A 392 -7.58 13.47 -31.86
C MET A 392 -6.43 13.54 -32.88
N ALA A 393 -6.47 12.72 -33.92
CA ALA A 393 -5.48 12.70 -35.00
C ALA A 393 -5.71 13.80 -36.06
N ARG A 394 -6.60 14.76 -35.86
CA ARG A 394 -7.00 15.79 -36.82
C ARG A 394 -7.33 15.20 -38.19
N PHE A 395 -8.09 14.11 -38.23
CA PHE A 395 -8.50 13.33 -39.40
C PHE A 395 -7.35 12.67 -40.18
N ASN A 396 -6.15 12.58 -39.59
CA ASN A 396 -5.06 11.82 -40.18
C ASN A 396 -5.21 10.32 -39.86
N GLN A 397 -5.66 9.56 -40.89
CA GLN A 397 -5.94 8.12 -40.75
C GLN A 397 -4.74 7.27 -40.31
N SER A 398 -3.50 7.66 -40.67
CA SER A 398 -2.30 6.93 -40.26
C SER A 398 -1.98 7.13 -38.78
N GLN A 399 -2.24 8.32 -38.25
CA GLN A 399 -2.09 8.61 -36.84
C GLN A 399 -3.23 8.02 -35.99
N ALA A 400 -4.47 8.08 -36.47
CA ALA A 400 -5.63 7.47 -35.86
C ALA A 400 -5.49 5.94 -35.74
N ALA A 401 -4.97 5.28 -36.76
CA ALA A 401 -4.69 3.84 -36.73
C ALA A 401 -3.63 3.48 -35.64
N LYS A 402 -2.58 4.30 -35.47
CA LYS A 402 -1.59 4.14 -34.42
C LYS A 402 -2.18 4.34 -33.01
N LEU A 403 -3.05 5.32 -32.82
CA LEU A 403 -3.74 5.56 -31.54
C LEU A 403 -4.65 4.39 -31.15
N LEU A 404 -5.30 3.78 -32.14
CA LEU A 404 -6.18 2.61 -31.93
C LEU A 404 -5.44 1.27 -31.88
N GLY A 405 -4.13 1.23 -32.10
CA GLY A 405 -3.35 0.00 -32.13
C GLY A 405 -3.70 -0.95 -33.27
N ILE A 406 -4.31 -0.45 -34.37
CA ILE A 406 -4.74 -1.25 -35.53
C ILE A 406 -4.01 -0.82 -36.80
N SER A 407 -4.06 -1.69 -37.85
CA SER A 407 -3.49 -1.35 -39.14
C SER A 407 -4.34 -0.29 -39.85
N ARG A 408 -3.70 0.55 -40.71
CA ARG A 408 -4.39 1.55 -41.53
C ARG A 408 -5.45 0.93 -42.42
N THR A 409 -5.20 -0.27 -42.96
CA THR A 409 -6.15 -1.03 -43.77
C THR A 409 -7.36 -1.50 -42.99
N THR A 410 -7.18 -1.88 -41.74
CA THR A 410 -8.26 -2.26 -40.80
C THR A 410 -9.14 -1.05 -40.48
N LEU A 411 -8.53 0.11 -40.18
CA LEU A 411 -9.25 1.36 -39.94
C LEU A 411 -10.07 1.78 -41.18
N TRP A 412 -9.47 1.75 -42.34
CA TRP A 412 -10.16 2.10 -43.60
C TRP A 412 -11.37 1.20 -43.89
N ARG A 413 -11.23 -0.12 -43.69
CA ARG A 413 -12.33 -1.08 -43.85
C ARG A 413 -13.50 -0.80 -42.91
N LYS A 414 -13.21 -0.43 -41.67
CA LYS A 414 -14.23 -0.08 -40.66
C LYS A 414 -14.93 1.24 -41.01
N LEU A 415 -14.21 2.26 -41.46
CA LEU A 415 -14.77 3.53 -41.90
C LEU A 415 -15.72 3.33 -43.09
N LYS A 416 -15.32 2.49 -44.06
CA LYS A 416 -16.17 2.19 -45.21
C LYS A 416 -17.43 1.38 -44.87
N GLY A 417 -17.43 0.70 -43.72
CA GLY A 417 -18.61 0.04 -43.16
C GLY A 417 -19.60 0.99 -42.51
N LEU A 418 -19.16 2.17 -42.09
CA LEU A 418 -19.98 3.21 -41.43
C LEU A 418 -20.66 4.17 -42.45
N GLU A 419 -20.25 4.17 -43.72
CA GLU A 419 -20.85 4.96 -44.77
C GLU A 419 -22.01 4.24 -45.52
N ARG A 420 -22.37 3.03 -45.08
CA ARG A 420 -23.52 2.26 -45.54
C ARG A 420 -24.61 2.18 -44.48
#